data_df9ad076656b07f6b062aca34f16aaf4
#
_entry.id   df9ad076656b07f6b062aca34f16aaf4
#
_cell.length_a   1.000
_cell.length_b   1.000
_cell.length_c   1.000
_cell.angle_alpha   90.00
_cell.angle_beta   90.00
_cell.angle_gamma   90.00
#
_symmetry.space_group_name_H-M   'P 1'
#
loop_
_entity.id
_entity.type
_entity.pdbx_description
1 polymer ?
#
loop_
_entity_poly.entity_id
_entity_poly.type
_entity_poly.pdbx_seq_one_letter_code
_entity_poly.pdbx_strand_id
1 'polypeptide(L)'
;MKIALILTLALIPTFGMAHDYQIGDLMIEHPVARETAVTAMTGAGYFTVTNTGETDDTLLEIRADFPRVMMHDTETVDDIARMIHLEILAIPAGETVTFAPGGKHVMFMGLQGDPFEEGETVLATLVFENAGEIEIEFNVEKMTEVHGH
;
A
#
# COMPACT_ATOMS: atom_id res chain seq x y z
N MET A 1 -22.33 -12.52 -55.86
CA MET A 1 -21.34 -11.71 -55.08
C MET A 1 -21.55 -12.02 -53.62
N LYS A 2 -20.59 -12.71 -52.99
CA LYS A 2 -20.61 -12.99 -51.55
C LYS A 2 -19.70 -12.00 -50.85
N ILE A 3 -20.27 -11.08 -50.08
CA ILE A 3 -19.53 -10.12 -49.27
C ILE A 3 -19.16 -10.83 -47.98
N ALA A 4 -17.86 -11.12 -47.80
CA ALA A 4 -17.34 -11.64 -46.56
C ALA A 4 -17.16 -10.48 -45.57
N LEU A 5 -17.99 -10.46 -44.51
CA LEU A 5 -17.87 -9.52 -43.43
C LEU A 5 -16.72 -9.97 -42.51
N ILE A 6 -15.58 -9.34 -42.63
CA ILE A 6 -14.44 -9.57 -41.73
C ILE A 6 -14.71 -8.85 -40.40
N LEU A 7 -15.07 -9.61 -39.39
CA LEU A 7 -15.23 -9.12 -38.02
C LEU A 7 -13.85 -8.98 -37.38
N THR A 8 -13.29 -7.79 -37.40
CA THR A 8 -12.04 -7.46 -36.68
C THR A 8 -12.34 -7.42 -35.19
N LEU A 9 -11.93 -8.46 -34.49
CA LEU A 9 -11.97 -8.51 -33.04
C LEU A 9 -10.86 -7.60 -32.50
N ALA A 10 -11.20 -6.39 -32.06
CA ALA A 10 -10.27 -5.49 -31.40
C ALA A 10 -9.94 -6.04 -30.00
N LEU A 11 -8.70 -6.53 -29.84
CA LEU A 11 -8.14 -6.84 -28.50
C LEU A 11 -7.94 -5.52 -27.77
N ILE A 12 -8.80 -5.21 -26.81
CA ILE A 12 -8.62 -4.08 -25.91
C ILE A 12 -7.63 -4.56 -24.83
N PRO A 13 -6.45 -3.94 -24.72
CA PRO A 13 -5.55 -4.27 -23.61
C PRO A 13 -6.24 -3.85 -22.31
N THR A 14 -6.54 -4.81 -21.45
CA THR A 14 -6.93 -4.53 -20.07
C THR A 14 -5.69 -4.06 -19.34
N PHE A 15 -5.50 -2.75 -19.23
CA PHE A 15 -4.55 -2.19 -18.26
C PHE A 15 -5.05 -2.62 -16.88
N GLY A 16 -4.25 -3.38 -16.16
CA GLY A 16 -4.48 -3.66 -14.76
C GLY A 16 -4.59 -2.33 -14.03
N MET A 17 -5.80 -1.95 -13.64
CA MET A 17 -6.00 -0.76 -12.84
C MET A 17 -5.36 -1.00 -11.49
N ALA A 18 -4.35 -0.19 -11.13
CA ALA A 18 -4.00 -0.01 -9.74
C ALA A 18 -5.30 0.42 -9.04
N HIS A 19 -5.75 -0.38 -8.08
CA HIS A 19 -7.00 -0.10 -7.39
C HIS A 19 -6.79 1.08 -6.45
N ASP A 20 -7.30 2.24 -6.83
CA ASP A 20 -7.38 3.39 -5.96
C ASP A 20 -8.67 3.30 -5.16
N TYR A 21 -8.62 3.75 -3.92
CA TYR A 21 -9.72 3.69 -2.99
C TYR A 21 -10.09 5.09 -2.51
N GLN A 22 -11.34 5.30 -2.21
CA GLN A 22 -11.83 6.55 -1.62
C GLN A 22 -12.76 6.26 -0.45
N ILE A 23 -12.54 6.98 0.64
CA ILE A 23 -13.44 7.00 1.79
C ILE A 23 -13.56 8.43 2.30
N GLY A 24 -14.78 8.98 2.30
CA GLY A 24 -14.97 10.39 2.59
C GLY A 24 -14.10 11.26 1.67
N ASP A 25 -13.33 12.14 2.24
CA ASP A 25 -12.39 13.03 1.51
C ASP A 25 -10.98 12.43 1.37
N LEU A 26 -10.78 11.18 1.78
CA LEU A 26 -9.49 10.51 1.70
C LEU A 26 -9.38 9.67 0.43
N MET A 27 -8.32 9.88 -0.34
CA MET A 27 -7.93 9.07 -1.48
C MET A 27 -6.72 8.23 -1.12
N ILE A 28 -6.82 6.91 -1.31
CA ILE A 28 -5.75 5.96 -1.05
C ILE A 28 -5.31 5.41 -2.40
N GLU A 29 -4.05 5.61 -2.74
CA GLU A 29 -3.51 5.30 -4.05
C GLU A 29 -2.34 4.32 -3.97
N HIS A 30 -2.25 3.45 -4.95
CA HIS A 30 -1.13 2.53 -5.17
C HIS A 30 -0.73 1.69 -3.96
N PRO A 31 -1.65 0.97 -3.31
CA PRO A 31 -1.25 0.06 -2.26
C PRO A 31 -0.46 -1.12 -2.84
N VAL A 32 0.79 -1.20 -2.46
CA VAL A 32 1.72 -2.25 -2.88
C VAL A 32 2.42 -2.87 -1.67
N ALA A 33 2.67 -4.16 -1.73
CA ALA A 33 3.55 -4.86 -0.80
C ALA A 33 4.74 -5.42 -1.58
N ARG A 34 5.85 -5.63 -0.91
CA ARG A 34 7.03 -6.21 -1.54
C ARG A 34 7.06 -7.71 -1.35
N GLU A 35 7.48 -8.43 -2.41
CA GLU A 35 7.78 -9.86 -2.28
C GLU A 35 8.83 -10.08 -1.19
N THR A 36 8.76 -11.21 -0.53
CA THR A 36 9.68 -11.58 0.54
C THR A 36 10.33 -12.93 0.26
N ALA A 37 11.50 -13.15 0.87
CA ALA A 37 12.10 -14.47 0.89
C ALA A 37 11.26 -15.44 1.72
N VAL A 38 11.37 -16.74 1.43
CA VAL A 38 10.65 -17.81 2.16
C VAL A 38 10.95 -17.78 3.66
N THR A 39 12.15 -17.36 4.03
CA THR A 39 12.61 -17.26 5.43
C THR A 39 12.26 -15.95 6.11
N ALA A 40 11.64 -15.01 5.39
CA ALA A 40 11.28 -13.71 5.96
C ALA A 40 10.21 -13.86 7.04
N MET A 41 10.41 -13.15 8.14
CA MET A 41 9.45 -13.08 9.24
C MET A 41 8.52 -11.88 9.13
N THR A 42 8.87 -10.92 8.30
CA THR A 42 8.12 -9.65 8.12
C THR A 42 8.02 -9.29 6.64
N GLY A 43 6.92 -8.63 6.29
CA GLY A 43 6.72 -8.01 4.99
C GLY A 43 6.44 -6.52 5.14
N ALA A 44 6.67 -5.75 4.09
CA ALA A 44 6.44 -4.31 4.07
C ALA A 44 5.40 -3.92 3.02
N GLY A 45 4.56 -2.97 3.37
CA GLY A 45 3.55 -2.38 2.49
C GLY A 45 3.66 -0.86 2.43
N TYR A 46 3.24 -0.31 1.31
CA TYR A 46 3.31 1.11 0.98
C TYR A 46 2.05 1.57 0.29
N PHE A 47 1.66 2.79 0.52
CA PHE A 47 0.55 3.46 -0.16
C PHE A 47 0.66 4.98 0.04
N THR A 48 -0.13 5.71 -0.70
CA THR A 48 -0.26 7.16 -0.55
C THR A 48 -1.69 7.48 -0.12
N VAL A 49 -1.85 8.34 0.86
CA VAL A 49 -3.16 8.85 1.27
C VAL A 49 -3.18 10.38 1.15
N THR A 50 -4.17 10.89 0.44
CA THR A 50 -4.40 12.33 0.25
C THR A 50 -5.71 12.72 0.92
N ASN A 51 -5.66 13.72 1.80
CA ASN A 51 -6.87 14.33 2.36
C ASN A 51 -7.29 15.51 1.49
N THR A 52 -8.32 15.31 0.69
CA THR A 52 -8.86 16.34 -0.23
C THR A 52 -9.85 17.28 0.44
N GLY A 53 -10.16 17.05 1.72
CA GLY A 53 -11.11 17.82 2.49
C GLY A 53 -10.51 19.03 3.19
N GLU A 54 -11.33 19.68 3.97
CA GLU A 54 -10.97 20.87 4.76
C GLU A 54 -10.77 20.56 6.26
N THR A 55 -10.96 19.30 6.64
CA THR A 55 -10.84 18.82 8.02
C THR A 55 -9.73 17.80 8.12
N ASP A 56 -8.89 17.90 9.14
CA ASP A 56 -7.85 16.92 9.44
C ASP A 56 -8.48 15.55 9.76
N ASP A 57 -7.78 14.49 9.41
CA ASP A 57 -8.09 13.12 9.82
C ASP A 57 -6.85 12.45 10.43
N THR A 58 -7.03 11.30 11.01
CA THR A 58 -5.96 10.52 11.63
C THR A 58 -6.13 9.05 11.27
N LEU A 59 -5.06 8.44 10.79
CA LEU A 59 -4.99 6.99 10.64
C LEU A 59 -4.66 6.39 12.01
N LEU A 60 -5.63 5.70 12.59
CA LEU A 60 -5.54 5.15 13.95
C LEU A 60 -4.85 3.80 13.99
N GLU A 61 -5.10 2.98 12.97
CA GLU A 61 -4.62 1.60 12.97
C GLU A 61 -4.72 1.00 11.56
N ILE A 62 -3.89 0.01 11.30
CA ILE A 62 -3.99 -0.87 10.13
C ILE A 62 -4.16 -2.29 10.63
N ARG A 63 -5.24 -2.96 10.20
CA ARG A 63 -5.54 -4.35 10.57
C ARG A 63 -5.42 -5.27 9.38
N ALA A 64 -4.82 -6.41 9.58
CA ALA A 64 -4.75 -7.48 8.60
C ALA A 64 -4.63 -8.84 9.31
N ASP A 65 -4.79 -9.93 8.57
CA ASP A 65 -4.74 -11.30 9.11
C ASP A 65 -3.28 -11.77 9.32
N PHE A 66 -2.59 -11.07 10.20
CA PHE A 66 -1.23 -11.39 10.65
C PHE A 66 -1.15 -11.25 12.16
N PRO A 67 -0.24 -11.97 12.82
CA PRO A 67 -0.06 -11.87 14.26
C PRO A 67 0.13 -10.43 14.76
N ARG A 68 0.78 -9.59 13.95
CA ARG A 68 0.97 -8.18 14.28
C ARG A 68 1.12 -7.34 13.01
N VAL A 69 0.46 -6.19 12.97
CA VAL A 69 0.60 -5.18 11.93
C VAL A 69 0.93 -3.85 12.58
N MET A 70 1.96 -3.17 12.11
CA MET A 70 2.44 -1.92 12.69
C MET A 70 2.74 -0.89 11.61
N MET A 71 2.66 0.38 11.98
CA MET A 71 3.19 1.48 11.19
C MET A 71 4.54 1.90 11.76
N HIS A 72 5.53 2.04 10.88
CA HIS A 72 6.85 2.55 11.23
C HIS A 72 7.23 3.72 10.34
N ASP A 73 8.08 4.59 10.86
CA ASP A 73 8.82 5.57 10.05
C ASP A 73 10.31 5.28 10.17
N THR A 74 11.07 5.77 9.23
CA THR A 74 12.53 5.69 9.27
C THR A 74 13.08 7.10 9.41
N GLU A 75 13.82 7.31 10.50
CA GLU A 75 14.51 8.55 10.80
C GLU A 75 16.01 8.34 10.68
N THR A 76 16.70 9.28 10.03
CA THR A 76 18.16 9.24 9.95
C THR A 76 18.74 10.37 10.80
N VAL A 77 19.52 9.99 11.82
CA VAL A 77 20.21 10.90 12.71
C VAL A 77 21.69 10.52 12.71
N ASP A 78 22.56 11.47 12.40
CA ASP A 78 24.02 11.24 12.33
C ASP A 78 24.42 10.06 11.43
N ASP A 79 23.79 9.95 10.23
CA ASP A 79 23.95 8.87 9.25
C ASP A 79 23.52 7.49 9.74
N ILE A 80 22.80 7.41 10.86
CA ILE A 80 22.24 6.18 11.41
C ILE A 80 20.72 6.17 11.19
N ALA A 81 20.25 5.18 10.41
CA ALA A 81 18.82 4.96 10.22
C ALA A 81 18.21 4.27 11.45
N ARG A 82 17.10 4.81 11.94
CA ARG A 82 16.32 4.26 13.04
C ARG A 82 14.89 4.06 12.62
N MET A 83 14.30 2.93 12.96
CA MET A 83 12.87 2.71 12.86
C MET A 83 12.15 3.27 14.07
N ILE A 84 11.11 4.06 13.81
CA ILE A 84 10.25 4.64 14.85
C ILE A 84 8.87 4.01 14.69
N HIS A 85 8.31 3.48 15.78
CA HIS A 85 6.93 3.01 15.81
C HIS A 85 5.98 4.21 15.80
N LEU A 86 5.02 4.20 14.87
CA LEU A 86 3.93 5.17 14.82
C LEU A 86 2.66 4.51 15.37
N GLU A 87 2.17 4.98 16.50
CA GLU A 87 0.89 4.51 17.03
C GLU A 87 -0.28 5.02 16.22
N ILE A 88 -0.23 6.27 15.82
CA ILE A 88 -1.20 6.96 14.97
C ILE A 88 -0.47 7.84 13.96
N LEU A 89 -1.16 8.21 12.89
CA LEU A 89 -0.60 9.09 11.86
C LEU A 89 -1.60 10.16 11.45
N ALA A 90 -1.22 11.42 11.64
CA ALA A 90 -2.02 12.56 11.20
C ALA A 90 -2.07 12.65 9.67
N ILE A 91 -3.26 12.88 9.13
CA ILE A 91 -3.51 13.17 7.72
C ILE A 91 -4.15 14.56 7.63
N PRO A 92 -3.35 15.63 7.65
CA PRO A 92 -3.88 17.00 7.65
C PRO A 92 -4.68 17.32 6.39
N ALA A 93 -5.66 18.20 6.54
CA ALA A 93 -6.48 18.69 5.44
C ALA A 93 -5.61 19.26 4.30
N GLY A 94 -5.88 18.85 3.08
CA GLY A 94 -5.16 19.27 1.87
C GLY A 94 -3.77 18.65 1.68
N GLU A 95 -3.33 17.77 2.59
CA GLU A 95 -2.01 17.15 2.51
C GLU A 95 -2.04 15.71 2.01
N THR A 96 -0.90 15.31 1.46
CA THR A 96 -0.62 13.94 1.03
C THR A 96 0.43 13.33 1.95
N VAL A 97 0.14 12.16 2.50
CA VAL A 97 1.06 11.37 3.31
C VAL A 97 1.46 10.13 2.51
N THR A 98 2.74 9.93 2.33
CA THR A 98 3.29 8.84 1.50
C THR A 98 4.04 7.83 2.36
N PHE A 99 3.64 6.56 2.22
CA PHE A 99 4.41 5.42 2.70
C PHE A 99 5.27 4.93 1.52
N ALA A 100 6.58 4.95 1.70
CA ALA A 100 7.54 4.59 0.67
C ALA A 100 8.81 3.98 1.27
N PRO A 101 9.56 3.18 0.51
CA PRO A 101 10.84 2.64 0.96
C PRO A 101 11.77 3.75 1.47
N GLY A 102 12.39 3.53 2.63
CA GLY A 102 13.26 4.51 3.27
C GLY A 102 12.53 5.56 4.12
N GLY A 103 11.20 5.50 4.19
CA GLY A 103 10.35 6.35 5.00
C GLY A 103 9.32 5.55 5.77
N LYS A 104 8.08 6.03 5.75
CA LYS A 104 6.95 5.33 6.40
C LYS A 104 6.66 4.01 5.69
N HIS A 105 6.35 2.99 6.45
CA HIS A 105 5.95 1.69 5.94
C HIS A 105 4.99 0.97 6.88
N VAL A 106 4.17 0.11 6.29
CA VAL A 106 3.36 -0.86 7.02
C VAL A 106 4.21 -2.10 7.19
N MET A 107 4.32 -2.61 8.41
CA MET A 107 5.04 -3.84 8.69
C MET A 107 4.05 -4.94 9.07
N PHE A 108 4.01 -5.99 8.26
CA PHE A 108 3.25 -7.20 8.50
C PHE A 108 4.19 -8.21 9.17
N MET A 109 3.92 -8.56 10.42
CA MET A 109 4.81 -9.39 11.23
C MET A 109 4.24 -10.79 11.42
N GLY A 110 5.13 -11.79 11.46
CA GLY A 110 4.76 -13.17 11.72
C GLY A 110 4.37 -13.94 10.47
N LEU A 111 5.10 -13.77 9.36
CA LEU A 111 4.84 -14.49 8.10
C LEU A 111 5.05 -16.00 8.23
N GLN A 112 5.97 -16.47 9.07
CA GLN A 112 6.16 -17.86 9.47
C GLN A 112 6.14 -18.89 8.30
N GLY A 113 6.93 -18.65 7.28
CA GLY A 113 7.03 -19.56 6.13
C GLY A 113 5.95 -19.36 5.07
N ASP A 114 5.14 -18.33 5.18
CA ASP A 114 4.17 -17.88 4.17
C ASP A 114 4.63 -16.54 3.57
N PRO A 115 5.58 -16.58 2.63
CA PRO A 115 6.14 -15.35 2.06
C PRO A 115 5.13 -14.62 1.19
N PHE A 116 5.34 -13.31 1.02
CA PHE A 116 4.63 -12.55 -0.01
C PHE A 116 5.22 -12.89 -1.37
N GLU A 117 4.40 -13.38 -2.28
CA GLU A 117 4.79 -13.76 -3.63
C GLU A 117 4.23 -12.77 -4.67
N GLU A 118 5.02 -12.45 -5.68
CA GLU A 118 4.60 -11.58 -6.78
C GLU A 118 3.28 -12.05 -7.39
N GLY A 119 2.35 -11.13 -7.59
CA GLY A 119 1.02 -11.40 -8.13
C GLY A 119 -0.05 -11.72 -7.10
N GLU A 120 0.32 -11.91 -5.85
CA GLU A 120 -0.63 -12.05 -4.74
C GLU A 120 -1.17 -10.70 -4.28
N THR A 121 -2.22 -10.74 -3.48
CA THR A 121 -2.77 -9.57 -2.79
C THR A 121 -2.81 -9.81 -1.29
N VAL A 122 -2.54 -8.74 -0.54
CA VAL A 122 -2.64 -8.73 0.92
C VAL A 122 -3.78 -7.80 1.31
N LEU A 123 -4.82 -8.35 1.93
CA LEU A 123 -5.95 -7.58 2.42
C LEU A 123 -5.60 -6.90 3.74
N ALA A 124 -5.97 -5.63 3.85
CA ALA A 124 -5.84 -4.88 5.09
C ALA A 124 -6.99 -3.88 5.24
N THR A 125 -7.32 -3.55 6.47
CA THR A 125 -8.31 -2.53 6.81
C THR A 125 -7.59 -1.32 7.40
N LEU A 126 -7.76 -0.17 6.78
CA LEU A 126 -7.32 1.12 7.30
C LEU A 126 -8.43 1.70 8.17
N VAL A 127 -8.08 2.10 9.38
CA VAL A 127 -9.03 2.68 10.35
C VAL A 127 -8.70 4.15 10.56
N PHE A 128 -9.57 5.03 10.07
CA PHE A 128 -9.44 6.48 10.23
C PHE A 128 -10.38 6.98 11.32
N GLU A 129 -9.97 8.02 12.02
CA GLU A 129 -10.75 8.61 13.12
C GLU A 129 -12.09 9.17 12.64
N ASN A 130 -12.10 9.93 11.56
CA ASN A 130 -13.30 10.61 11.03
C ASN A 130 -13.89 9.89 9.82
N ALA A 131 -13.09 9.48 8.85
CA ALA A 131 -13.57 8.82 7.64
C ALA A 131 -14.12 7.40 7.90
N GLY A 132 -13.64 6.72 8.93
CA GLY A 132 -14.04 5.36 9.27
C GLY A 132 -13.10 4.29 8.71
N GLU A 133 -13.63 3.10 8.47
CA GLU A 133 -12.86 1.92 8.05
C GLU A 133 -13.01 1.65 6.57
N ILE A 134 -11.92 1.29 5.91
CA ILE A 134 -11.90 0.84 4.52
C ILE A 134 -10.97 -0.35 4.35
N GLU A 135 -11.44 -1.39 3.68
CA GLU A 135 -10.62 -2.53 3.27
C GLU A 135 -9.93 -2.21 1.95
N ILE A 136 -8.63 -2.44 1.90
CA ILE A 136 -7.80 -2.26 0.70
C ILE A 136 -6.99 -3.52 0.41
N GLU A 137 -6.56 -3.66 -0.83
CA GLU A 137 -5.69 -4.73 -1.28
C GLU A 137 -4.31 -4.18 -1.64
N PHE A 138 -3.26 -4.67 -0.98
CA PHE A 138 -1.89 -4.44 -1.38
C PHE A 138 -1.51 -5.45 -2.46
N ASN A 139 -1.15 -4.98 -3.64
CA ASN A 139 -0.61 -5.86 -4.68
C ASN A 139 0.85 -6.18 -4.38
N VAL A 140 1.18 -7.47 -4.32
CA VAL A 140 2.57 -7.88 -4.11
C VAL A 140 3.36 -7.74 -5.39
N GLU A 141 4.38 -6.91 -5.34
CA GLU A 141 5.27 -6.62 -6.45
C GLU A 141 6.68 -7.13 -6.17
N LYS A 142 7.37 -7.46 -7.26
CA LYS A 142 8.77 -7.85 -7.23
C LYS A 142 9.63 -6.77 -6.61
N MET A 143 10.60 -7.17 -5.80
CA MET A 143 11.59 -6.26 -5.28
C MET A 143 12.52 -5.83 -6.42
N THR A 144 12.20 -4.67 -7.03
CA THR A 144 13.16 -4.03 -7.93
C THR A 144 14.27 -3.44 -7.08
N GLU A 145 15.49 -3.89 -7.31
CA GLU A 145 16.66 -3.20 -6.76
C GLU A 145 16.66 -1.78 -7.29
N VAL A 146 16.35 -0.82 -6.42
CA VAL A 146 16.58 0.57 -6.74
C VAL A 146 18.10 0.76 -6.68
N HIS A 147 18.74 0.67 -7.84
CA HIS A 147 20.11 1.18 -7.96
C HIS A 147 20.03 2.70 -7.77
N GLY A 148 20.14 3.13 -6.50
CA GLY A 148 20.27 4.54 -6.17
C GLY A 148 21.61 5.04 -6.70
N HIS A 149 21.56 5.94 -7.64
CA HIS A 149 22.68 6.79 -8.02
C HIS A 149 22.65 8.08 -7.23
#